data_3041a8729a5a192ecc7d552aceff169e
#
_entry.id   3041a8729a5a192ecc7d552aceff169e
#
_cell.length_a   1.000
_cell.length_b   1.000
_cell.length_c   1.000
_cell.angle_alpha   90.00
_cell.angle_beta   90.00
_cell.angle_gamma   90.00
#
_symmetry.space_group_name_H-M   'P 1'
#
loop_
_entity.id
_entity.type
_entity.pdbx_description
1 polymer ?
#
loop_
_entity_poly.entity_id
_entity_poly.type
_entity_poly.pdbx_seq_one_letter_code
_entity_poly.pdbx_strand_id
1 'polypeptide(L)'
;ITLAWNGVMDGIRTAWRLRWPFVFSHLLFQLVSGFILAPLLAWLILSGVRLSGEPALTDFAIAGYLLTPLGMVVLVLVSSIVIARAVLDIAFMMAIAHLDRRRGHAGFLDGARFVLPHFLRLVDFCGHLFVRVAIVATPFALAAILVASRFLGDYDINYYLTDHPPEFWIAVVLIGLILLAF
;
A
#
# COMPACT_ATOMS: atom_id res chain seq x y z
N ILE A 1 17.21 -6.61 -30.46
CA ILE A 1 15.81 -7.04 -30.27
C ILE A 1 15.74 -8.51 -29.86
N THR A 2 16.54 -9.41 -30.48
CA THR A 2 16.58 -10.86 -30.16
C THR A 2 17.01 -11.19 -28.73
N LEU A 3 17.97 -10.45 -28.15
CA LEU A 3 18.45 -10.65 -26.77
C LEU A 3 17.36 -10.31 -25.71
N ALA A 4 16.62 -9.23 -25.93
CA ALA A 4 15.53 -8.83 -25.02
C ALA A 4 14.37 -9.84 -25.09
N TRP A 5 14.04 -10.35 -26.28
CA TRP A 5 13.00 -11.35 -26.49
C TRP A 5 13.33 -12.69 -25.82
N ASN A 6 14.56 -13.16 -25.94
CA ASN A 6 15.01 -14.38 -25.27
C ASN A 6 14.92 -14.25 -23.75
N GLY A 7 15.28 -13.10 -23.18
CA GLY A 7 15.15 -12.82 -21.75
C GLY A 7 13.69 -12.88 -21.26
N VAL A 8 12.75 -12.35 -22.04
CA VAL A 8 11.31 -12.42 -21.74
C VAL A 8 10.81 -13.87 -21.76
N MET A 9 11.16 -14.64 -22.80
CA MET A 9 10.75 -16.03 -22.93
C MET A 9 11.32 -16.92 -21.82
N ASP A 10 12.56 -16.70 -21.40
CA ASP A 10 13.16 -17.40 -20.27
C ASP A 10 12.50 -17.01 -18.94
N GLY A 11 12.09 -15.75 -18.79
CA GLY A 11 11.29 -15.28 -17.67
C GLY A 11 9.94 -16.00 -17.57
N ILE A 12 9.21 -16.09 -18.68
CA ILE A 12 7.92 -16.80 -18.76
C ILE A 12 8.08 -18.29 -18.44
N ARG A 13 9.09 -18.96 -19.01
CA ARG A 13 9.36 -20.38 -18.72
C ARG A 13 9.68 -20.60 -17.24
N THR A 14 10.48 -19.72 -16.65
CA THR A 14 10.80 -19.79 -15.21
C THR A 14 9.56 -19.58 -14.35
N ALA A 15 8.73 -18.58 -14.67
CA ALA A 15 7.48 -18.33 -13.96
C ALA A 15 6.51 -19.52 -14.06
N TRP A 16 6.41 -20.13 -15.23
CA TRP A 16 5.57 -21.32 -15.43
C TRP A 16 6.05 -22.54 -14.64
N ARG A 17 7.38 -22.75 -14.59
CA ARG A 17 7.98 -23.84 -13.81
C ARG A 17 7.79 -23.63 -12.31
N LEU A 18 7.90 -22.39 -11.83
CA LEU A 18 7.78 -22.01 -10.43
C LEU A 18 6.37 -21.61 -10.02
N ARG A 19 5.35 -21.85 -10.88
CA ARG A 19 3.96 -21.44 -10.60
C ARG A 19 3.44 -21.91 -9.25
N TRP A 20 3.67 -23.17 -8.88
CA TRP A 20 3.20 -23.72 -7.62
C TRP A 20 3.88 -23.12 -6.40
N PRO A 21 5.23 -23.03 -6.30
CA PRO A 21 5.88 -22.27 -5.25
C PRO A 21 5.40 -20.82 -5.14
N PHE A 22 5.18 -20.12 -6.26
CA PHE A 22 4.68 -18.74 -6.26
C PHE A 22 3.25 -18.63 -5.78
N VAL A 23 2.35 -19.47 -6.31
CA VAL A 23 0.93 -19.49 -5.88
C VAL A 23 0.84 -19.82 -4.40
N PHE A 24 1.57 -20.83 -3.94
CA PHE A 24 1.57 -21.22 -2.53
C PHE A 24 2.10 -20.11 -1.62
N SER A 25 3.21 -19.47 -1.98
CA SER A 25 3.76 -18.35 -1.19
C SER A 25 2.77 -17.18 -1.15
N HIS A 26 2.21 -16.79 -2.29
CA HIS A 26 1.23 -15.71 -2.36
C HIS A 26 -0.03 -15.99 -1.54
N LEU A 27 -0.59 -17.18 -1.66
CA LEU A 27 -1.76 -17.61 -0.86
C LEU A 27 -1.45 -17.60 0.65
N LEU A 28 -0.27 -18.06 1.05
CA LEU A 28 0.14 -18.02 2.46
C LEU A 28 0.24 -16.56 2.96
N PHE A 29 0.84 -15.65 2.17
CA PHE A 29 0.88 -14.22 2.51
C PHE A 29 -0.52 -13.61 2.58
N GLN A 30 -1.46 -14.00 1.70
CA GLN A 30 -2.85 -13.56 1.75
C GLN A 30 -3.57 -14.07 3.00
N LEU A 31 -3.39 -15.34 3.36
CA LEU A 31 -3.96 -15.91 4.58
C LEU A 31 -3.42 -15.22 5.84
N VAL A 32 -2.11 -15.05 5.95
CA VAL A 32 -1.50 -14.32 7.06
C VAL A 32 -2.01 -12.88 7.12
N SER A 33 -2.12 -12.21 5.99
CA SER A 33 -2.65 -10.84 5.93
C SER A 33 -4.12 -10.78 6.35
N GLY A 34 -4.97 -11.67 5.86
CA GLY A 34 -6.40 -11.66 6.17
C GLY A 34 -6.71 -12.06 7.61
N PHE A 35 -6.06 -13.09 8.13
CA PHE A 35 -6.37 -13.65 9.45
C PHE A 35 -5.60 -13.00 10.60
N ILE A 36 -4.42 -12.46 10.37
CA ILE A 36 -3.58 -11.89 11.43
C ILE A 36 -3.43 -10.40 11.25
N LEU A 37 -2.93 -9.96 10.08
CA LEU A 37 -2.56 -8.57 9.87
C LEU A 37 -3.78 -7.64 9.81
N ALA A 38 -4.82 -8.00 9.07
CA ALA A 38 -6.02 -7.16 8.94
C ALA A 38 -6.76 -6.95 10.28
N PRO A 39 -7.01 -7.98 11.11
CA PRO A 39 -7.57 -7.77 12.44
C PRO A 39 -6.68 -6.95 13.37
N LEU A 40 -5.35 -7.16 13.30
CA LEU A 40 -4.38 -6.40 14.09
C LEU A 40 -4.40 -4.92 13.72
N LEU A 41 -4.40 -4.60 12.41
CA LEU A 41 -4.46 -3.22 11.92
C LEU A 41 -5.80 -2.57 12.27
N ALA A 42 -6.91 -3.29 12.11
CA ALA A 42 -8.22 -2.82 12.52
C ALA A 42 -8.26 -2.50 14.02
N TRP A 43 -7.75 -3.40 14.87
CA TRP A 43 -7.64 -3.19 16.30
C TRP A 43 -6.78 -1.96 16.64
N LEU A 44 -5.66 -1.77 15.96
CA LEU A 44 -4.76 -0.63 16.17
C LEU A 44 -5.46 0.69 15.86
N ILE A 45 -6.14 0.78 14.72
CA ILE A 45 -6.90 1.97 14.30
C ILE A 45 -8.05 2.25 15.28
N LEU A 46 -8.86 1.23 15.60
CA LEU A 46 -9.98 1.35 16.50
C LEU A 46 -9.55 1.77 17.91
N SER A 47 -8.44 1.22 18.40
CA SER A 47 -7.88 1.60 19.70
C SER A 47 -7.41 3.05 19.71
N GLY A 48 -6.78 3.50 18.62
CA GLY A 48 -6.36 4.88 18.46
C GLY A 48 -7.53 5.86 18.43
N VAL A 49 -8.59 5.56 17.67
CA VAL A 49 -9.80 6.39 17.61
C VAL A 49 -10.50 6.45 18.97
N ARG A 50 -10.58 5.34 19.70
CA ARG A 50 -11.15 5.33 21.07
C ARG A 50 -10.36 6.20 22.04
N LEU A 51 -9.04 6.22 21.93
CA LEU A 51 -8.17 7.06 22.76
C LEU A 51 -8.32 8.56 22.44
N SER A 52 -8.81 8.93 21.26
CA SER A 52 -9.10 10.33 20.90
C SER A 52 -10.37 10.89 21.54
N GLY A 53 -11.17 10.05 22.24
CA GLY A 53 -12.36 10.47 22.95
C GLY A 53 -13.63 10.63 22.10
N GLU A 54 -13.59 10.22 20.84
CA GLU A 54 -14.73 10.30 19.92
C GLU A 54 -15.78 9.21 20.26
N PRO A 55 -17.05 9.57 20.52
CA PRO A 55 -18.07 8.64 20.98
C PRO A 55 -18.62 7.73 19.88
N ALA A 56 -18.44 8.06 18.60
CA ALA A 56 -18.95 7.31 17.46
C ALA A 56 -17.89 7.18 16.37
N LEU A 57 -17.78 5.98 15.80
CA LEU A 57 -16.92 5.69 14.65
C LEU A 57 -17.62 6.12 13.36
N THR A 58 -17.57 7.41 13.06
CA THR A 58 -17.97 7.94 11.77
C THR A 58 -16.74 8.10 10.87
N ASP A 59 -16.93 8.15 9.55
CA ASP A 59 -15.83 8.37 8.60
C ASP A 59 -15.12 9.70 8.89
N PHE A 60 -15.87 10.74 9.32
CA PHE A 60 -15.31 12.02 9.70
C PHE A 60 -14.48 11.95 11.00
N ALA A 61 -14.91 11.16 11.97
CA ALA A 61 -14.16 10.95 13.21
C ALA A 61 -12.83 10.22 12.93
N ILE A 62 -12.83 9.22 12.06
CA ILE A 62 -11.62 8.51 11.62
C ILE A 62 -10.69 9.48 10.87
N ALA A 63 -11.21 10.26 9.93
CA ALA A 63 -10.42 11.24 9.18
C ALA A 63 -9.83 12.31 10.11
N GLY A 64 -10.63 12.85 11.04
CA GLY A 64 -10.20 13.81 12.06
C GLY A 64 -9.09 13.23 12.93
N TYR A 65 -9.25 11.99 13.41
CA TYR A 65 -8.23 11.30 14.19
C TYR A 65 -6.92 11.14 13.41
N LEU A 66 -6.98 10.71 12.14
CA LEU A 66 -5.78 10.51 11.33
C LEU A 66 -4.99 11.81 11.08
N LEU A 67 -5.63 12.97 11.20
CA LEU A 67 -4.98 14.29 11.11
C LEU A 67 -4.36 14.74 12.45
N THR A 68 -4.64 14.06 13.57
CA THR A 68 -3.94 14.34 14.83
C THR A 68 -2.49 13.84 14.79
N PRO A 69 -1.57 14.38 15.61
CA PRO A 69 -0.19 13.87 15.68
C PRO A 69 -0.11 12.37 15.98
N LEU A 70 -0.97 11.86 16.87
CA LEU A 70 -1.05 10.44 17.19
C LEU A 70 -1.58 9.63 16.01
N GLY A 71 -2.64 10.11 15.36
CA GLY A 71 -3.22 9.50 14.17
C GLY A 71 -2.23 9.44 13.00
N MET A 72 -1.42 10.48 12.80
CA MET A 72 -0.34 10.48 11.80
C MET A 72 0.70 9.40 12.09
N VAL A 73 1.10 9.21 13.35
CA VAL A 73 2.03 8.14 13.73
C VAL A 73 1.41 6.77 13.43
N VAL A 74 0.13 6.56 13.78
CA VAL A 74 -0.60 5.32 13.48
C VAL A 74 -0.71 5.11 11.97
N LEU A 75 -1.02 6.14 11.20
CA LEU A 75 -1.10 6.08 9.74
C LEU A 75 0.23 5.65 9.12
N VAL A 76 1.35 6.26 9.56
CA VAL A 76 2.71 5.88 9.10
C VAL A 76 3.00 4.43 9.45
N LEU A 77 2.71 4.02 10.68
CA LEU A 77 2.95 2.65 11.13
C LEU A 77 2.15 1.62 10.32
N VAL A 78 0.83 1.84 10.20
CA VAL A 78 -0.08 0.96 9.45
C VAL A 78 0.34 0.87 7.98
N SER A 79 0.58 2.01 7.34
CA SER A 79 1.01 2.06 5.93
C SER A 79 2.36 1.39 5.72
N SER A 80 3.32 1.59 6.63
CA SER A 80 4.62 0.92 6.58
C SER A 80 4.50 -0.60 6.67
N ILE A 81 3.62 -1.11 7.54
CA ILE A 81 3.37 -2.56 7.67
C ILE A 81 2.73 -3.12 6.39
N VAL A 82 1.73 -2.42 5.82
CA VAL A 82 1.07 -2.84 4.57
C VAL A 82 2.05 -2.88 3.40
N ILE A 83 2.88 -1.84 3.26
CA ILE A 83 3.91 -1.77 2.21
C ILE A 83 4.97 -2.85 2.44
N ALA A 84 5.44 -3.02 3.68
CA ALA A 84 6.43 -4.06 4.02
C ALA A 84 5.92 -5.46 3.68
N ARG A 85 4.64 -5.73 3.93
CA ARG A 85 4.00 -7.00 3.53
C ARG A 85 4.04 -7.21 2.01
N ALA A 86 3.68 -6.18 1.23
CA ALA A 86 3.69 -6.27 -0.23
C ALA A 86 5.11 -6.47 -0.79
N VAL A 87 6.08 -5.71 -0.27
CA VAL A 87 7.50 -5.84 -0.64
C VAL A 87 8.04 -7.22 -0.25
N LEU A 88 7.64 -7.75 0.91
CA LEU A 88 8.06 -9.06 1.38
C LEU A 88 7.54 -10.18 0.47
N ASP A 89 6.28 -10.11 0.01
CA ASP A 89 5.69 -11.07 -0.93
C ASP A 89 6.50 -11.10 -2.25
N ILE A 90 6.81 -9.92 -2.81
CA ILE A 90 7.63 -9.80 -4.02
C ILE A 90 9.06 -10.30 -3.78
N ALA A 91 9.69 -9.90 -2.68
CA ALA A 91 11.05 -10.32 -2.33
C ALA A 91 11.14 -11.84 -2.17
N PHE A 92 10.10 -12.46 -1.64
CA PHE A 92 10.01 -13.90 -1.46
C PHE A 92 9.96 -14.63 -2.82
N MET A 93 9.11 -14.15 -3.75
CA MET A 93 9.05 -14.69 -5.10
C MET A 93 10.38 -14.52 -5.85
N MET A 94 11.02 -13.35 -5.70
CA MET A 94 12.35 -13.09 -6.29
C MET A 94 13.43 -14.01 -5.70
N ALA A 95 13.40 -14.27 -4.38
CA ALA A 95 14.33 -15.18 -3.73
C ALA A 95 14.20 -16.61 -4.26
N ILE A 96 12.96 -17.13 -4.39
CA ILE A 96 12.70 -18.45 -4.97
C ILE A 96 13.25 -18.50 -6.42
N ALA A 97 12.95 -17.50 -7.26
CA ALA A 97 13.43 -17.46 -8.64
C ALA A 97 14.96 -17.40 -8.73
N HIS A 98 15.61 -16.62 -7.84
CA HIS A 98 17.06 -16.51 -7.78
C HIS A 98 17.73 -17.83 -7.35
N LEU A 99 17.19 -18.47 -6.32
CA LEU A 99 17.71 -19.75 -5.82
C LEU A 99 17.52 -20.88 -6.82
N ASP A 100 16.38 -20.91 -7.53
CA ASP A 100 16.11 -21.87 -8.58
C ASP A 100 17.10 -21.74 -9.74
N ARG A 101 17.43 -20.53 -10.17
CA ARG A 101 18.46 -20.30 -11.20
C ARG A 101 19.85 -20.79 -10.78
N ARG A 102 20.18 -20.71 -9.49
CA ARG A 102 21.49 -21.13 -8.98
C ARG A 102 21.60 -22.63 -8.68
N ARG A 103 20.53 -23.25 -8.21
CA ARG A 103 20.52 -24.63 -7.69
C ARG A 103 19.73 -25.60 -8.56
N GLY A 104 19.01 -25.10 -9.57
CA GLY A 104 18.14 -25.89 -10.45
C GLY A 104 16.81 -26.31 -9.80
N HIS A 105 16.64 -26.07 -8.50
CA HIS A 105 15.40 -26.30 -7.75
C HIS A 105 15.37 -25.36 -6.54
N ALA A 106 14.22 -24.76 -6.28
CA ALA A 106 13.97 -23.99 -5.06
C ALA A 106 12.51 -24.10 -4.67
N GLY A 107 12.28 -24.29 -3.38
CA GLY A 107 10.95 -24.35 -2.79
C GLY A 107 10.65 -23.16 -1.90
N PHE A 108 9.46 -23.16 -1.33
CA PHE A 108 9.01 -22.16 -0.36
C PHE A 108 9.98 -21.99 0.83
N LEU A 109 10.44 -23.10 1.43
CA LEU A 109 11.34 -23.07 2.58
C LEU A 109 12.70 -22.44 2.28
N ASP A 110 13.19 -22.59 1.04
CA ASP A 110 14.46 -21.97 0.62
C ASP A 110 14.29 -20.45 0.52
N GLY A 111 13.16 -19.99 -0.04
CA GLY A 111 12.78 -18.57 -0.06
C GLY A 111 12.66 -18.00 1.36
N ALA A 112 12.00 -18.71 2.26
CA ALA A 112 11.84 -18.30 3.65
C ALA A 112 13.20 -18.13 4.35
N ARG A 113 14.08 -19.11 4.26
CA ARG A 113 15.42 -19.06 4.84
C ARG A 113 16.28 -17.92 4.29
N PHE A 114 16.04 -17.53 3.03
CA PHE A 114 16.75 -16.42 2.41
C PHE A 114 16.21 -15.07 2.87
N VAL A 115 14.90 -14.90 2.97
CA VAL A 115 14.25 -13.61 3.25
C VAL A 115 14.12 -13.31 4.74
N LEU A 116 13.84 -14.31 5.59
CA LEU A 116 13.58 -14.10 7.02
C LEU A 116 14.70 -13.34 7.76
N PRO A 117 16.00 -13.62 7.54
CA PRO A 117 17.09 -12.88 8.20
C PRO A 117 17.13 -11.39 7.84
N HIS A 118 16.51 -11.01 6.71
CA HIS A 118 16.48 -9.65 6.21
C HIS A 118 15.15 -8.92 6.49
N PHE A 119 14.21 -9.59 7.17
CA PHE A 119 12.86 -9.06 7.41
C PHE A 119 12.85 -7.68 8.07
N LEU A 120 13.59 -7.51 9.18
CA LEU A 120 13.64 -6.24 9.89
C LEU A 120 14.24 -5.11 9.04
N ARG A 121 15.24 -5.41 8.20
CA ARG A 121 15.81 -4.44 7.26
C ARG A 121 14.81 -4.04 6.17
N LEU A 122 13.98 -4.97 5.72
CA LEU A 122 12.90 -4.68 4.77
C LEU A 122 11.83 -3.78 5.40
N VAL A 123 11.43 -4.05 6.64
CA VAL A 123 10.46 -3.20 7.37
C VAL A 123 11.02 -1.80 7.57
N ASP A 124 12.27 -1.67 8.01
CA ASP A 124 12.94 -0.38 8.16
C ASP A 124 13.02 0.39 6.83
N PHE A 125 13.43 -0.28 5.76
CA PHE A 125 13.44 0.31 4.41
C PHE A 125 12.04 0.81 3.98
N CYS A 126 11.00 0.00 4.21
CA CYS A 126 9.62 0.37 3.85
C CYS A 126 9.12 1.57 4.67
N GLY A 127 9.47 1.63 5.97
CA GLY A 127 9.17 2.77 6.81
C GLY A 127 9.80 4.06 6.29
N HIS A 128 11.10 4.02 6.00
CA HIS A 128 11.80 5.16 5.42
C HIS A 128 11.27 5.57 4.04
N LEU A 129 10.95 4.58 3.18
CA LEU A 129 10.35 4.84 1.88
C LEU A 129 9.00 5.53 2.02
N PHE A 130 8.14 5.02 2.93
CA PHE A 130 6.83 5.60 3.17
C PHE A 130 6.94 7.06 3.64
N VAL A 131 7.80 7.34 4.61
CA VAL A 131 8.01 8.71 5.12
C VAL A 131 8.47 9.64 4.01
N ARG A 132 9.41 9.22 3.16
CA ARG A 132 9.88 10.02 2.02
C ARG A 132 8.76 10.30 1.02
N VAL A 133 7.99 9.28 0.67
CA VAL A 133 6.83 9.43 -0.23
C VAL A 133 5.79 10.35 0.39
N ALA A 134 5.49 10.20 1.69
CA ALA A 134 4.56 11.08 2.40
C ALA A 134 5.01 12.55 2.38
N ILE A 135 6.30 12.82 2.60
CA ILE A 135 6.86 14.19 2.54
C ILE A 135 6.68 14.78 1.12
N VAL A 136 6.97 14.00 0.08
CA VAL A 136 6.80 14.45 -1.31
C VAL A 136 5.32 14.63 -1.66
N ALA A 137 4.43 13.73 -1.19
CA ALA A 137 3.00 13.78 -1.45
C ALA A 137 2.28 14.92 -0.70
N THR A 138 2.82 15.38 0.44
CA THR A 138 2.17 16.39 1.30
C THR A 138 1.77 17.67 0.54
N PRO A 139 2.62 18.34 -0.25
CA PRO A 139 2.24 19.56 -0.95
C PRO A 139 1.11 19.31 -1.98
N PHE A 140 1.11 18.15 -2.63
CA PHE A 140 0.05 17.77 -3.58
C PHE A 140 -1.27 17.49 -2.86
N ALA A 141 -1.22 16.78 -1.72
CA ALA A 141 -2.38 16.53 -0.88
C ALA A 141 -2.99 17.84 -0.36
N LEU A 142 -2.15 18.77 0.15
CA LEU A 142 -2.62 20.08 0.59
C LEU A 142 -3.26 20.87 -0.54
N ALA A 143 -2.67 20.86 -1.74
CA ALA A 143 -3.26 21.52 -2.91
C ALA A 143 -4.62 20.90 -3.27
N ALA A 144 -4.74 19.55 -3.26
CA ALA A 144 -5.98 18.86 -3.52
C ALA A 144 -7.07 19.18 -2.46
N ILE A 145 -6.70 19.25 -1.18
CA ILE A 145 -7.59 19.64 -0.08
C ILE A 145 -8.09 21.08 -0.28
N LEU A 146 -7.21 22.01 -0.65
CA LEU A 146 -7.58 23.39 -0.91
C LEU A 146 -8.56 23.51 -2.09
N VAL A 147 -8.34 22.76 -3.17
CA VAL A 147 -9.28 22.68 -4.29
C VAL A 147 -10.61 22.11 -3.84
N ALA A 148 -10.60 20.97 -3.12
CA ALA A 148 -11.81 20.33 -2.63
C ALA A 148 -12.61 21.28 -1.70
N SER A 149 -11.95 21.91 -0.73
CA SER A 149 -12.61 22.84 0.20
C SER A 149 -13.18 24.09 -0.51
N ARG A 150 -12.56 24.55 -1.60
CA ARG A 150 -13.02 25.73 -2.35
C ARG A 150 -14.21 25.44 -3.25
N PHE A 151 -14.28 24.24 -3.85
CA PHE A 151 -15.26 23.91 -4.89
C PHE A 151 -16.30 22.88 -4.45
N LEU A 152 -16.00 22.09 -3.40
CA LEU A 152 -16.85 20.99 -2.93
C LEU A 152 -17.27 21.15 -1.46
N GLY A 153 -17.10 22.35 -0.87
CA GLY A 153 -17.38 22.59 0.54
C GLY A 153 -18.82 22.99 0.87
N ASP A 154 -19.61 23.39 -0.10
CA ASP A 154 -20.92 24.03 0.13
C ASP A 154 -22.07 23.02 0.30
N TYR A 155 -21.95 21.81 -0.24
CA TYR A 155 -22.98 20.78 -0.25
C TYR A 155 -22.43 19.40 0.13
N ASP A 156 -23.35 18.45 0.40
CA ASP A 156 -23.00 17.06 0.66
C ASP A 156 -22.41 16.40 -0.61
N ILE A 157 -21.53 15.42 -0.40
CA ILE A 157 -20.86 14.69 -1.49
C ILE A 157 -21.86 14.03 -2.45
N ASN A 158 -23.02 13.60 -1.94
CA ASN A 158 -24.08 13.00 -2.75
C ASN A 158 -24.67 13.98 -3.77
N TYR A 159 -24.78 15.28 -3.43
CA TYR A 159 -25.21 16.30 -4.37
C TYR A 159 -24.27 16.40 -5.57
N TYR A 160 -22.95 16.47 -5.30
CA TYR A 160 -21.96 16.57 -6.38
C TYR A 160 -21.92 15.33 -7.26
N LEU A 161 -22.17 14.14 -6.71
CA LEU A 161 -22.18 12.87 -7.44
C LEU A 161 -23.48 12.67 -8.25
N THR A 162 -24.58 13.32 -7.88
CA THR A 162 -25.90 13.18 -8.55
C THR A 162 -26.10 14.27 -9.58
N ASP A 163 -25.91 15.52 -9.20
CA ASP A 163 -26.28 16.69 -10.03
C ASP A 163 -25.13 17.18 -10.92
N HIS A 164 -23.88 16.78 -10.63
CA HIS A 164 -22.67 17.10 -11.39
C HIS A 164 -22.55 18.61 -11.73
N PRO A 165 -22.63 19.52 -10.75
CA PRO A 165 -22.58 20.95 -11.03
C PRO A 165 -21.21 21.34 -11.64
N PRO A 166 -21.09 22.50 -12.29
CA PRO A 166 -19.85 22.96 -12.92
C PRO A 166 -18.64 22.98 -11.98
N GLU A 167 -18.85 23.31 -10.70
CA GLU A 167 -17.84 23.33 -9.65
C GLU A 167 -17.23 21.95 -9.43
N PHE A 168 -18.03 20.89 -9.54
CA PHE A 168 -17.57 19.51 -9.47
C PHE A 168 -16.56 19.18 -10.57
N TRP A 169 -16.87 19.54 -11.82
CA TRP A 169 -15.97 19.29 -12.95
C TRP A 169 -14.68 20.09 -12.86
N ILE A 170 -14.74 21.34 -12.38
CA ILE A 170 -13.55 22.16 -12.12
C ILE A 170 -12.67 21.48 -11.07
N ALA A 171 -13.25 21.04 -9.96
CA ALA A 171 -12.52 20.32 -8.90
C ALA A 171 -11.88 19.03 -9.43
N VAL A 172 -12.62 18.21 -10.18
CA VAL A 172 -12.13 16.96 -10.78
C VAL A 172 -10.93 17.21 -11.70
N VAL A 173 -11.01 18.20 -12.58
CA VAL A 173 -9.92 18.55 -13.49
C VAL A 173 -8.70 19.04 -12.72
N LEU A 174 -8.86 19.96 -11.76
CA LEU A 174 -7.75 20.49 -10.97
C LEU A 174 -7.08 19.41 -10.12
N ILE A 175 -7.86 18.58 -9.42
CA ILE A 175 -7.32 17.45 -8.64
C ILE A 175 -6.64 16.45 -9.58
N GLY A 176 -7.21 16.17 -10.74
CA GLY A 176 -6.60 15.32 -11.76
C GLY A 176 -5.24 15.85 -12.24
N LEU A 177 -5.11 17.16 -12.47
CA LEU A 177 -3.83 17.80 -12.83
C LEU A 177 -2.81 17.72 -11.68
N ILE A 178 -3.24 17.90 -10.44
CA ILE A 178 -2.38 17.76 -9.25
C ILE A 178 -1.85 16.33 -9.17
N LEU A 179 -2.71 15.31 -9.37
CA LEU A 179 -2.33 13.91 -9.37
C LEU A 179 -1.39 13.54 -10.53
N LEU A 180 -1.55 14.17 -11.69
CA LEU A 180 -0.63 13.98 -12.83
C LEU A 180 0.74 14.63 -12.62
N ALA A 181 0.81 15.68 -11.80
CA ALA A 181 2.06 16.35 -11.46
C ALA A 181 2.84 15.64 -10.33
N PHE A 182 2.16 14.80 -9.54
CA PHE A 182 2.74 13.94 -8.51
C PHE A 182 3.39 12.70 -9.13
#